data_051c1404870c19e88c696d436c3e6b8c
#
_entry.id   051c1404870c19e88c696d436c3e6b8c
#
_cell.length_a   1.000
_cell.length_b   1.000
_cell.length_c   1.000
_cell.angle_alpha   90.00
_cell.angle_beta   90.00
_cell.angle_gamma   90.00
#
_symmetry.space_group_name_H-M   'P 1'
#
loop_
_entity.id
_entity.type
_entity.pdbx_description
1 polymer ?
#
loop_
_entity_poly.entity_id
_entity_poly.type
_entity_poly.pdbx_seq_one_letter_code
_entity_poly.pdbx_strand_id
1 'polypeptide(L)'
;MSPRNSSAAVANLMRKTGCRRLIATRHSLAGLLDGIIIEFESAVDGPIELEIEEPPALAYAYPQLGKETASMPFVPYPKADQRPVNDAIVYYLHSSGSTGFPKPIPITYLTAVHWCLTREYWSRLIRDFNSFVLRD
;
A
#
# COMPACT_ATOMS: atom_id res chain seq x y z
N MET A 1 -0.80 5.97 -2.17
CA MET A 1 -0.41 7.28 -2.76
C MET A 1 -1.06 8.40 -1.96
N SER A 2 -0.48 9.61 -1.95
CA SER A 2 -1.10 10.75 -1.26
C SER A 2 -2.20 11.38 -2.13
N PRO A 3 -3.38 11.73 -1.56
CA PRO A 3 -4.42 12.46 -2.29
C PRO A 3 -4.00 13.89 -2.69
N ARG A 4 -2.84 14.35 -2.20
CA ARG A 4 -2.23 15.64 -2.57
C ARG A 4 -1.38 15.56 -3.85
N ASN A 5 -1.14 14.38 -4.39
CA ASN A 5 -0.43 14.24 -5.66
C ASN A 5 -1.33 14.71 -6.82
N SER A 6 -0.73 15.33 -7.83
CA SER A 6 -1.47 15.66 -9.06
C SER A 6 -1.78 14.40 -9.86
N SER A 7 -2.80 14.45 -10.71
CA SER A 7 -3.19 13.35 -11.60
C SER A 7 -2.02 12.89 -12.47
N ALA A 8 -1.28 13.84 -13.05
CA ALA A 8 -0.08 13.55 -13.84
C ALA A 8 1.02 12.83 -13.04
N ALA A 9 1.22 13.19 -11.77
CA ALA A 9 2.18 12.53 -10.90
C ALA A 9 1.77 11.09 -10.60
N VAL A 10 0.49 10.84 -10.32
CA VAL A 10 -0.05 9.50 -10.09
C VAL A 10 0.04 8.66 -11.35
N ALA A 11 -0.40 9.18 -12.50
CA ALA A 11 -0.33 8.49 -13.78
C ALA A 11 1.12 8.11 -14.16
N ASN A 12 2.09 9.02 -13.93
CA ASN A 12 3.51 8.73 -14.14
C ASN A 12 4.02 7.58 -13.23
N LEU A 13 3.62 7.54 -11.95
CA LEU A 13 3.98 6.43 -11.07
C LEU A 13 3.38 5.11 -11.56
N MET A 14 2.10 5.11 -11.90
CA MET A 14 1.39 3.92 -12.39
C MET A 14 2.03 3.37 -13.67
N ARG A 15 2.37 4.24 -14.64
CA ARG A 15 3.08 3.83 -15.86
C ARG A 15 4.44 3.21 -15.54
N LYS A 16 5.23 3.84 -14.67
CA LYS A 16 6.58 3.35 -14.32
C LYS A 16 6.58 2.04 -13.56
N THR A 17 5.51 1.73 -12.84
CA THR A 17 5.36 0.48 -12.09
C THR A 17 4.57 -0.59 -12.86
N GLY A 18 4.02 -0.27 -14.04
CA GLY A 18 3.12 -1.13 -14.79
C GLY A 18 1.76 -1.35 -14.10
N CYS A 19 1.42 -0.52 -13.10
CA CYS A 19 0.16 -0.64 -12.38
C CYS A 19 -1.00 -0.15 -13.25
N ARG A 20 -2.04 -0.99 -13.42
CA ARG A 20 -3.24 -0.69 -14.19
C ARG A 20 -4.52 -0.75 -13.38
N ARG A 21 -4.43 -1.07 -12.09
CA ARG A 21 -5.55 -1.13 -11.16
C ARG A 21 -5.36 -0.10 -10.07
N LEU A 22 -6.42 0.63 -9.76
CA LEU A 22 -6.47 1.62 -8.69
C LEU A 22 -7.65 1.32 -7.78
N ILE A 23 -7.38 1.15 -6.49
CA ILE A 23 -8.43 1.04 -5.48
C ILE A 23 -8.60 2.40 -4.83
N ALA A 24 -9.76 3.02 -5.00
CA ALA A 24 -10.01 4.37 -4.52
C ALA A 24 -11.51 4.64 -4.31
N THR A 25 -11.82 5.48 -3.33
CA THR A 25 -13.21 5.93 -3.10
C THR A 25 -13.55 7.04 -4.09
N ARG A 26 -14.42 6.75 -5.06
CA ARG A 26 -14.81 7.68 -6.13
C ARG A 26 -15.35 9.00 -5.59
N HIS A 27 -16.21 8.94 -4.57
CA HIS A 27 -16.83 10.13 -4.01
C HIS A 27 -15.83 11.17 -3.52
N SER A 28 -14.77 10.75 -2.84
CA SER A 28 -13.78 11.67 -2.23
C SER A 28 -12.65 12.07 -3.17
N LEU A 29 -12.43 11.33 -4.26
CA LEU A 29 -11.29 11.49 -5.15
C LEU A 29 -11.69 11.71 -6.62
N ALA A 30 -12.95 12.05 -6.90
CA ALA A 30 -13.51 12.16 -8.25
C ALA A 30 -12.59 12.97 -9.18
N GLY A 31 -12.26 14.22 -8.84
CA GLY A 31 -11.43 15.06 -9.69
C GLY A 31 -10.00 14.54 -9.92
N LEU A 32 -9.43 13.80 -8.96
CA LEU A 32 -8.14 13.14 -9.14
C LEU A 32 -8.27 11.96 -10.11
N LEU A 33 -9.31 11.16 -9.96
CA LEU A 33 -9.58 9.98 -10.79
C LEU A 33 -9.85 10.36 -12.24
N ASP A 34 -10.69 11.38 -12.46
CA ASP A 34 -10.98 11.91 -13.79
C ASP A 34 -9.70 12.41 -14.48
N GLY A 35 -8.87 13.15 -13.76
CA GLY A 35 -7.59 13.59 -14.28
C GLY A 35 -6.63 12.43 -14.60
N ILE A 36 -6.60 11.35 -13.81
CA ILE A 36 -5.79 10.16 -14.10
C ILE A 36 -6.30 9.46 -15.35
N ILE A 37 -7.60 9.32 -15.52
CA ILE A 37 -8.22 8.73 -16.72
C ILE A 37 -7.77 9.51 -17.97
N ILE A 38 -7.91 10.83 -17.96
CA ILE A 38 -7.48 11.70 -19.08
C ILE A 38 -5.99 11.49 -19.40
N GLU A 39 -5.13 11.42 -18.39
CA GLU A 39 -3.70 11.16 -18.58
C GLU A 39 -3.40 9.79 -19.20
N PHE A 40 -4.23 8.78 -18.92
CA PHE A 40 -4.09 7.44 -19.49
C PHE A 40 -4.65 7.35 -20.91
N GLU A 41 -5.74 8.05 -21.21
CA GLU A 41 -6.35 8.12 -22.54
C GLU A 41 -5.50 8.91 -23.54
N SER A 42 -4.82 9.96 -23.06
CA SER A 42 -3.96 10.84 -23.86
C SER A 42 -2.50 10.37 -23.96
N ALA A 43 -2.21 9.14 -23.53
CA ALA A 43 -0.83 8.62 -23.54
C ALA A 43 -0.29 8.51 -24.99
N VAL A 44 0.95 8.96 -25.19
CA VAL A 44 1.63 8.97 -26.50
C VAL A 44 1.76 7.57 -27.09
N ASP A 45 1.92 6.56 -26.25
CA ASP A 45 2.06 5.15 -26.64
C ASP A 45 0.71 4.44 -26.86
N GLY A 46 -0.40 5.21 -26.89
CA GLY A 46 -1.75 4.73 -27.01
C GLY A 46 -2.50 4.65 -25.67
N PRO A 47 -3.83 4.54 -25.71
CA PRO A 47 -4.66 4.49 -24.51
C PRO A 47 -4.34 3.26 -23.69
N ILE A 48 -4.16 3.45 -22.40
CA ILE A 48 -3.91 2.38 -21.43
C ILE A 48 -5.20 2.16 -20.64
N GLU A 49 -5.72 0.94 -20.64
CA GLU A 49 -6.88 0.57 -19.85
C GLU A 49 -6.56 0.65 -18.36
N LEU A 50 -7.37 1.41 -17.63
CA LEU A 50 -7.27 1.62 -16.19
C LEU A 50 -8.50 1.06 -15.50
N GLU A 51 -8.30 0.11 -14.61
CA GLU A 51 -9.33 -0.45 -13.76
C GLU A 51 -9.42 0.32 -12.43
N ILE A 52 -10.59 0.88 -12.13
CA ILE A 52 -10.84 1.58 -10.87
C ILE A 52 -11.89 0.83 -10.07
N GLU A 53 -11.47 0.31 -8.91
CA GLU A 53 -12.32 -0.42 -7.98
C GLU A 53 -12.56 0.41 -6.71
N GLU A 54 -13.76 0.31 -6.15
CA GLU A 54 -14.02 0.84 -4.81
C GLU A 54 -13.65 -0.18 -3.74
N PRO A 55 -13.00 0.26 -2.63
CA PRO A 55 -12.78 -0.63 -1.50
C PRO A 55 -14.13 -1.06 -0.92
N PRO A 56 -14.34 -2.36 -0.64
CA PRO A 56 -15.55 -2.81 0.01
C PRO A 56 -15.68 -2.17 1.39
N ALA A 57 -16.91 -1.87 1.81
CA ALA A 57 -17.15 -1.42 3.19
C ALA A 57 -16.63 -2.48 4.19
N LEU A 58 -15.98 -2.02 5.27
CA LEU A 58 -15.40 -2.91 6.29
C LEU A 58 -16.43 -3.89 6.84
N ALA A 59 -17.65 -3.42 7.09
CA ALA A 59 -18.76 -4.24 7.57
C ALA A 59 -19.19 -5.34 6.56
N TYR A 60 -18.96 -5.13 5.28
CA TYR A 60 -19.21 -6.13 4.25
C TYR A 60 -18.08 -7.16 4.17
N ALA A 61 -16.83 -6.68 4.20
CA ALA A 61 -15.65 -7.56 4.14
C ALA A 61 -15.47 -8.38 5.44
N TYR A 62 -15.81 -7.80 6.58
CA TYR A 62 -15.64 -8.41 7.90
C TYR A 62 -16.88 -8.18 8.78
N PRO A 63 -18.02 -8.83 8.50
CA PRO A 63 -19.29 -8.59 9.20
C PRO A 63 -19.26 -8.93 10.68
N GLN A 64 -18.32 -9.77 11.11
CA GLN A 64 -18.14 -10.22 12.51
C GLN A 64 -16.95 -9.54 13.21
N LEU A 65 -16.31 -8.55 12.60
CA LEU A 65 -15.16 -7.86 13.20
C LEU A 65 -15.56 -7.20 14.52
N GLY A 66 -14.87 -7.57 15.61
CA GLY A 66 -15.14 -7.11 16.96
C GLY A 66 -16.38 -7.75 17.61
N LYS A 67 -16.97 -8.78 16.98
CA LYS A 67 -18.10 -9.56 17.48
C LYS A 67 -17.78 -11.06 17.55
N GLU A 68 -16.49 -11.37 17.59
CA GLU A 68 -16.00 -12.74 17.63
C GLU A 68 -16.45 -13.43 18.91
N THR A 69 -16.86 -14.69 18.80
CA THR A 69 -17.29 -15.54 19.90
C THR A 69 -16.55 -16.88 19.85
N ALA A 70 -16.65 -17.67 20.90
CA ALA A 70 -16.05 -19.01 20.92
C ALA A 70 -16.60 -19.91 19.81
N SER A 71 -17.85 -19.71 19.37
CA SER A 71 -18.49 -20.43 18.27
C SER A 71 -18.19 -19.81 16.88
N MET A 72 -17.77 -18.57 16.83
CA MET A 72 -17.37 -17.85 15.61
C MET A 72 -16.05 -17.08 15.87
N PRO A 73 -14.93 -17.79 16.00
CA PRO A 73 -13.63 -17.18 16.26
C PRO A 73 -13.13 -16.42 15.04
N PHE A 74 -12.20 -15.50 15.26
CA PHE A 74 -11.45 -14.87 14.18
C PHE A 74 -10.72 -15.93 13.35
N VAL A 75 -10.96 -15.91 12.04
CA VAL A 75 -10.24 -16.76 11.09
C VAL A 75 -9.13 -15.91 10.46
N PRO A 76 -7.84 -16.19 10.75
CA PRO A 76 -6.75 -15.46 10.15
C PRO A 76 -6.70 -15.70 8.64
N TYR A 77 -6.19 -14.68 7.92
CA TYR A 77 -5.93 -14.84 6.49
C TYR A 77 -5.00 -16.06 6.25
N PRO A 78 -5.32 -16.93 5.28
CA PRO A 78 -4.52 -18.11 5.02
C PRO A 78 -3.08 -17.71 4.64
N LYS A 79 -2.10 -18.43 5.20
CA LYS A 79 -0.71 -18.24 4.82
C LYS A 79 -0.52 -18.67 3.38
N ALA A 80 0.29 -17.92 2.64
CA ALA A 80 0.70 -18.34 1.30
C ALA A 80 1.49 -19.67 1.37
N ASP A 81 1.19 -20.57 0.46
CA ASP A 81 1.85 -21.91 0.40
C ASP A 81 3.34 -21.77 0.06
N GLN A 82 3.69 -20.73 -0.69
CA GLN A 82 5.07 -20.45 -1.08
C GLN A 82 5.48 -19.05 -0.64
N ARG A 83 6.68 -18.93 -0.11
CA ARG A 83 7.29 -17.63 0.17
C ARG A 83 7.78 -17.01 -1.14
N PRO A 84 7.61 -15.70 -1.34
CA PRO A 84 8.24 -15.00 -2.44
C PRO A 84 9.78 -15.18 -2.40
N VAL A 85 10.43 -15.19 -3.55
CA VAL A 85 11.88 -15.14 -3.62
C VAL A 85 12.40 -13.80 -3.06
N ASN A 86 13.62 -13.79 -2.54
CA ASN A 86 14.15 -12.64 -1.79
C ASN A 86 14.18 -11.33 -2.58
N ASP A 87 14.39 -11.39 -3.87
CA ASP A 87 14.45 -10.25 -4.80
C ASP A 87 13.09 -9.90 -5.44
N ALA A 88 12.03 -10.68 -5.17
CA ALA A 88 10.69 -10.34 -5.64
C ALA A 88 10.25 -8.99 -5.09
N ILE A 89 9.81 -8.10 -5.98
CA ILE A 89 9.25 -6.81 -5.59
C ILE A 89 7.87 -7.05 -4.99
N VAL A 90 7.67 -6.65 -3.72
CA VAL A 90 6.40 -6.82 -3.00
C VAL A 90 5.55 -5.56 -3.01
N TYR A 91 6.19 -4.37 -3.07
CA TYR A 91 5.51 -3.09 -3.25
C TYR A 91 6.50 -2.00 -3.67
N TYR A 92 5.95 -0.85 -4.05
CA TYR A 92 6.73 0.34 -4.34
C TYR A 92 6.43 1.44 -3.32
N LEU A 93 7.47 2.06 -2.80
CA LEU A 93 7.38 3.39 -2.20
C LEU A 93 7.64 4.44 -3.28
N HIS A 94 7.47 5.71 -2.95
CA HIS A 94 7.87 6.79 -3.83
C HIS A 94 8.56 7.91 -3.06
N SER A 95 9.55 8.53 -3.68
CA SER A 95 10.17 9.77 -3.22
C SER A 95 9.48 10.97 -3.85
N SER A 96 9.62 12.15 -3.23
CA SER A 96 9.07 13.41 -3.75
C SER A 96 9.72 13.87 -5.07
N GLY A 97 10.84 13.27 -5.49
CA GLY A 97 11.55 13.58 -6.73
C GLY A 97 11.95 15.05 -6.88
N SER A 98 13.23 15.35 -7.04
CA SER A 98 13.75 16.72 -7.28
C SER A 98 13.28 17.33 -8.62
N THR A 99 12.75 16.50 -9.52
CA THR A 99 12.28 16.87 -10.87
C THR A 99 10.77 17.12 -10.95
N GLY A 100 10.08 17.24 -9.80
CA GLY A 100 8.63 17.48 -9.73
C GLY A 100 7.76 16.22 -9.81
N PHE A 101 8.24 15.10 -10.39
CA PHE A 101 7.51 13.85 -10.40
C PHE A 101 8.08 12.85 -9.40
N PRO A 102 7.23 12.18 -8.62
CA PRO A 102 7.66 11.15 -7.69
C PRO A 102 8.32 9.98 -8.44
N LYS A 103 9.39 9.42 -7.85
CA LYS A 103 10.10 8.26 -8.39
C LYS A 103 9.68 7.01 -7.62
N PRO A 104 9.29 5.92 -8.30
CA PRO A 104 9.01 4.66 -7.63
C PRO A 104 10.31 4.04 -7.09
N ILE A 105 10.25 3.54 -5.88
CA ILE A 105 11.34 2.84 -5.19
C ILE A 105 10.85 1.41 -4.94
N PRO A 106 11.37 0.41 -5.65
CA PRO A 106 10.98 -0.98 -5.46
C PRO A 106 11.46 -1.48 -4.09
N ILE A 107 10.57 -2.12 -3.36
CA ILE A 107 10.88 -2.78 -2.10
C ILE A 107 10.77 -4.28 -2.31
N THR A 108 11.88 -4.98 -2.14
CA THR A 108 11.94 -6.43 -2.27
C THR A 108 11.40 -7.12 -1.02
N TYR A 109 11.04 -8.40 -1.17
CA TYR A 109 10.60 -9.23 -0.05
C TYR A 109 11.64 -9.24 1.08
N LEU A 110 12.92 -9.40 0.76
CA LEU A 110 13.99 -9.39 1.75
C LEU A 110 14.07 -8.06 2.51
N THR A 111 13.98 -6.93 1.80
CA THR A 111 13.98 -5.60 2.41
C THR A 111 12.77 -5.41 3.33
N ALA A 112 11.58 -5.82 2.90
CA ALA A 112 10.37 -5.74 3.70
C ALA A 112 10.46 -6.58 4.98
N VAL A 113 10.98 -7.80 4.89
CA VAL A 113 11.22 -8.68 6.05
C VAL A 113 12.22 -8.04 7.01
N HIS A 114 13.34 -7.51 6.52
CA HIS A 114 14.33 -6.83 7.36
C HIS A 114 13.71 -5.63 8.10
N TRP A 115 12.88 -4.84 7.46
CA TRP A 115 12.21 -3.73 8.14
C TRP A 115 11.26 -4.19 9.25
N CYS A 116 10.51 -5.27 9.00
CA CYS A 116 9.65 -5.87 10.04
C CYS A 116 10.46 -6.36 11.24
N LEU A 117 11.54 -7.08 11.00
CA LEU A 117 12.42 -7.59 12.04
C LEU A 117 13.12 -6.47 12.83
N THR A 118 13.62 -5.44 12.14
CA THR A 118 14.26 -4.29 12.77
C THR A 118 13.29 -3.55 13.67
N ARG A 119 12.04 -3.32 13.19
CA ARG A 119 11.01 -2.67 13.99
C ARG A 119 10.67 -3.47 15.27
N GLU A 120 10.60 -4.77 15.18
CA GLU A 120 10.33 -5.64 16.34
C GLU A 120 11.48 -5.60 17.34
N TYR A 121 12.72 -5.61 16.85
CA TYR A 121 13.92 -5.46 17.69
C TYR A 121 13.93 -4.13 18.45
N TRP A 122 13.69 -2.99 17.76
CA TRP A 122 13.61 -1.68 18.38
C TRP A 122 12.46 -1.58 19.39
N SER A 123 11.32 -2.18 19.11
CA SER A 123 10.17 -2.18 20.02
C SER A 123 10.45 -2.96 21.31
N ARG A 124 11.23 -4.02 21.24
CA ARG A 124 11.69 -4.77 22.41
C ARG A 124 12.71 -3.95 23.21
N LEU A 125 13.69 -3.39 22.53
CA LEU A 125 14.75 -2.58 23.17
C LEU A 125 14.17 -1.37 23.93
N ILE A 126 13.19 -0.67 23.34
CA ILE A 126 12.50 0.47 23.99
C ILE A 126 11.72 -0.01 25.22
N ARG A 127 11.03 -1.13 25.15
CA ARG A 127 10.31 -1.69 26.32
C ARG A 127 11.24 -2.07 27.44
N ASP A 128 12.35 -2.72 27.11
CA ASP A 128 13.35 -3.14 28.10
C ASP A 128 14.00 -1.92 28.76
N PHE A 129 14.33 -0.89 27.97
CA PHE A 129 14.87 0.37 28.47
C PHE A 129 13.88 1.09 29.42
N ASN A 130 12.60 1.22 29.04
CA ASN A 130 11.59 1.82 29.86
C ASN A 130 11.34 1.02 31.16
N SER A 131 11.43 -0.30 31.12
CA SER A 131 11.30 -1.14 32.31
C SER A 131 12.48 -1.01 33.26
N PHE A 132 13.66 -0.64 32.75
CA PHE A 132 14.85 -0.38 33.54
C PHE A 132 14.81 1.00 34.21
N VAL A 133 14.39 2.04 33.47
CA VAL A 133 14.34 3.43 33.96
C VAL A 133 13.20 3.69 34.94
N LEU A 134 12.12 2.91 34.94
CA LEU A 134 10.97 3.08 35.83
C LEU A 134 11.06 2.20 37.10
N ARG A 135 12.18 1.61 37.40
CA ARG A 135 12.42 0.79 38.61
C ARG A 135 13.13 1.53 39.76
N ASP A 136 13.46 2.79 39.58
CA ASP A 136 13.94 3.72 40.61
C ASP A 136 12.79 4.67 40.99
#